data_098615f0f49549bf2692b159fa44b05e
#
_entry.id   098615f0f49549bf2692b159fa44b05e
#
_cell.length_a   1.000
_cell.length_b   1.000
_cell.length_c   1.000
_cell.angle_alpha   90.00
_cell.angle_beta   90.00
_cell.angle_gamma   90.00
#
_symmetry.space_group_name_H-M   'P 1'
#
loop_
_entity.id
_entity.type
_entity.pdbx_description
1 polymer ?
#
loop_
_entity_poly.entity_id
_entity_poly.type
_entity_poly.pdbx_seq_one_letter_code
_entity_poly.pdbx_strand_id
1 'polypeptide(L)'
;LSTATSQAAPAVVVTDLVKQFGRFAALRGVSAAFDGGKLYAILGDNGAGKTTLLRTVAGLNRPTRGEVRVLSSTNHREICAQIGYMAHPSLLYDEMSGMENLRYYGQLYGIRDETRYELTIRNVGLDPELQRAVGQYSQGMRQRMSLARAMLHDPKILLLDEPFSNVDIHSAKTMVGLLVKIRDDGKTIFIVTHQASLLEGAADEFVWMQHGKIIARTLGLLPPPEVA
;
A
#
# COMPACT_ATOMS: atom_id res chain seq x y z
N LEU A 1 6.84 -14.02 -37.83
CA LEU A 1 6.44 -12.70 -37.30
C LEU A 1 6.37 -12.82 -35.79
N SER A 2 7.47 -12.42 -35.13
CA SER A 2 7.61 -12.40 -33.67
C SER A 2 6.80 -11.22 -33.15
N THR A 3 5.72 -11.50 -32.47
CA THR A 3 4.97 -10.48 -31.68
C THR A 3 5.81 -10.13 -30.46
N ALA A 4 6.60 -9.05 -30.58
CA ALA A 4 7.22 -8.44 -29.42
C ALA A 4 6.09 -7.91 -28.52
N THR A 5 5.81 -8.63 -27.45
CA THR A 5 4.95 -8.16 -26.36
C THR A 5 5.64 -6.93 -25.78
N SER A 6 5.09 -5.75 -26.05
CA SER A 6 5.54 -4.50 -25.42
C SER A 6 5.38 -4.67 -23.91
N GLN A 7 6.44 -5.03 -23.21
CA GLN A 7 6.46 -5.02 -21.75
C GLN A 7 6.29 -3.56 -21.32
N ALA A 8 5.15 -3.26 -20.72
CA ALA A 8 4.93 -1.95 -20.09
C ALA A 8 6.03 -1.70 -19.05
N ALA A 9 6.51 -0.46 -18.98
CA ALA A 9 7.53 -0.10 -18.00
C ALA A 9 7.05 -0.41 -16.57
N PRO A 10 7.93 -0.94 -15.69
CA PRO A 10 7.57 -1.26 -14.33
C PRO A 10 7.01 -0.03 -13.58
N ALA A 11 5.98 -0.25 -12.74
CA ALA A 11 5.38 0.81 -11.95
C ALA A 11 6.31 1.29 -10.83
N VAL A 12 7.09 0.38 -10.23
CA VAL A 12 8.08 0.72 -9.19
C VAL A 12 9.38 -0.01 -9.50
N VAL A 13 10.49 0.72 -9.47
CA VAL A 13 11.85 0.16 -9.55
C VAL A 13 12.65 0.65 -8.35
N VAL A 14 13.26 -0.26 -7.63
CA VAL A 14 14.23 0.04 -6.57
C VAL A 14 15.59 -0.51 -6.99
N THR A 15 16.66 0.30 -6.86
CA THR A 15 18.00 -0.07 -7.28
C THR A 15 18.97 0.15 -6.13
N ASP A 16 19.62 -0.93 -5.69
CA ASP A 16 20.63 -0.95 -4.62
C ASP A 16 20.23 -0.14 -3.38
N LEU A 17 18.96 -0.30 -2.98
CA LEU A 17 18.32 0.52 -1.96
C LEU A 17 18.83 0.17 -0.56
N VAL A 18 19.51 1.12 0.07
CA VAL A 18 19.98 1.04 1.46
C VAL A 18 19.29 2.10 2.30
N LYS A 19 18.78 1.70 3.46
CA LYS A 19 18.25 2.62 4.47
C LYS A 19 18.83 2.29 5.84
N GLN A 20 19.50 3.29 6.43
CA GLN A 20 20.08 3.21 7.77
C GLN A 20 19.39 4.17 8.73
N PHE A 21 19.23 3.76 9.97
CA PHE A 21 18.81 4.57 11.10
C PHE A 21 19.92 4.47 12.17
N GLY A 22 20.76 5.50 12.22
CA GLY A 22 21.99 5.44 13.02
C GLY A 22 22.89 4.27 12.56
N ARG A 23 23.16 3.32 13.47
CA ARG A 23 23.97 2.12 13.17
C ARG A 23 23.16 0.94 12.63
N PHE A 24 21.83 1.02 12.64
CA PHE A 24 20.96 -0.05 12.20
C PHE A 24 20.61 0.08 10.72
N ALA A 25 20.99 -0.91 9.91
CA ALA A 25 20.65 -0.98 8.50
C ALA A 25 19.32 -1.76 8.34
N ALA A 26 18.23 -1.04 8.08
CA ALA A 26 16.89 -1.61 7.87
C ALA A 26 16.69 -2.16 6.45
N LEU A 27 17.36 -1.56 5.44
CA LEU A 27 17.44 -2.09 4.07
C LEU A 27 18.90 -2.20 3.67
N ARG A 28 19.27 -3.30 2.99
CA ARG A 28 20.66 -3.69 2.75
C ARG A 28 20.91 -4.02 1.27
N GLY A 29 20.68 -3.05 0.38
CA GLY A 29 20.90 -3.21 -1.06
C GLY A 29 19.76 -3.95 -1.75
N VAL A 30 18.52 -3.50 -1.53
CA VAL A 30 17.35 -4.08 -2.20
C VAL A 30 17.29 -3.59 -3.64
N SER A 31 17.21 -4.52 -4.59
CA SER A 31 16.98 -4.25 -6.01
C SER A 31 15.81 -5.09 -6.50
N ALA A 32 14.79 -4.45 -7.06
CA ALA A 32 13.60 -5.12 -7.62
C ALA A 32 12.86 -4.19 -8.58
N ALA A 33 12.16 -4.79 -9.55
CA ALA A 33 11.19 -4.12 -10.40
C ALA A 33 9.81 -4.76 -10.20
N PHE A 34 8.76 -3.93 -10.18
CA PHE A 34 7.39 -4.33 -9.95
C PHE A 34 6.51 -3.76 -11.05
N ASP A 35 5.79 -4.65 -11.75
CA ASP A 35 4.91 -4.27 -12.84
C ASP A 35 3.67 -3.51 -12.34
N GLY A 36 3.04 -2.76 -13.22
CA GLY A 36 1.77 -2.09 -12.93
C GLY A 36 0.57 -3.04 -12.94
N GLY A 37 -0.51 -2.64 -12.24
CA GLY A 37 -1.79 -3.36 -12.23
C GLY A 37 -1.76 -4.70 -11.48
N LYS A 38 -0.82 -4.88 -10.56
CA LYS A 38 -0.67 -6.11 -9.75
C LYS A 38 -0.81 -5.83 -8.27
N LEU A 39 -1.20 -6.87 -7.52
CA LEU A 39 -1.21 -6.89 -6.07
C LEU A 39 -0.03 -7.71 -5.56
N TYR A 40 0.87 -7.04 -4.85
CA TYR A 40 2.07 -7.61 -4.23
C TYR A 40 1.88 -7.74 -2.73
N ALA A 41 2.05 -8.95 -2.20
CA ALA A 41 2.09 -9.21 -0.76
C ALA A 41 3.55 -9.25 -0.28
N ILE A 42 3.95 -8.31 0.59
CA ILE A 42 5.30 -8.25 1.16
C ILE A 42 5.30 -8.94 2.51
N LEU A 43 6.01 -10.04 2.61
CA LEU A 43 6.03 -10.95 3.75
C LEU A 43 7.42 -11.01 4.39
N GLY A 44 7.48 -11.48 5.62
CA GLY A 44 8.72 -11.68 6.40
C GLY A 44 8.53 -11.33 7.87
N ASP A 45 9.50 -11.65 8.69
CA ASP A 45 9.47 -11.44 10.13
C ASP A 45 9.43 -9.97 10.54
N ASN A 46 9.16 -9.71 11.81
CA ASN A 46 9.32 -8.40 12.40
C ASN A 46 10.79 -7.95 12.29
N GLY A 47 10.99 -6.71 11.84
CA GLY A 47 12.33 -6.19 11.58
C GLY A 47 12.95 -6.59 10.24
N ALA A 48 12.27 -7.35 9.37
CA ALA A 48 12.76 -7.71 8.03
C ALA A 48 12.93 -6.51 7.09
N GLY A 49 12.39 -5.33 7.42
CA GLY A 49 12.50 -4.11 6.62
C GLY A 49 11.26 -3.77 5.77
N LYS A 50 10.16 -4.52 5.89
CA LYS A 50 8.93 -4.37 5.08
C LYS A 50 8.35 -2.96 5.09
N THR A 51 7.98 -2.45 6.28
CA THR A 51 7.46 -1.07 6.47
C THR A 51 8.49 -0.03 6.02
N THR A 52 9.79 -0.28 6.22
CA THR A 52 10.85 0.62 5.76
C THR A 52 10.89 0.69 4.24
N LEU A 53 10.74 -0.45 3.55
CA LEU A 53 10.65 -0.49 2.10
C LEU A 53 9.42 0.30 1.61
N LEU A 54 8.22 0.04 2.16
CA LEU A 54 7.02 0.79 1.79
C LEU A 54 7.19 2.30 1.99
N ARG A 55 7.67 2.72 3.17
CA ARG A 55 7.88 4.14 3.47
C ARG A 55 8.91 4.79 2.57
N THR A 56 9.93 4.04 2.15
CA THR A 56 10.94 4.57 1.23
C THR A 56 10.38 4.72 -0.19
N VAL A 57 9.59 3.74 -0.66
CA VAL A 57 8.87 3.84 -1.94
C VAL A 57 7.85 4.99 -1.91
N ALA A 58 7.15 5.19 -0.77
CA ALA A 58 6.22 6.31 -0.58
C ALA A 58 6.90 7.69 -0.54
N GLY A 59 8.23 7.76 -0.54
CA GLY A 59 8.96 9.02 -0.36
C GLY A 59 9.00 9.53 1.09
N LEU A 60 8.41 8.80 2.05
CA LEU A 60 8.38 9.19 3.47
C LEU A 60 9.73 9.01 4.16
N ASN A 61 10.57 8.13 3.63
CA ASN A 61 11.94 7.93 4.09
C ASN A 61 12.91 8.17 2.93
N ARG A 62 13.81 9.12 3.08
CA ARG A 62 14.90 9.29 2.10
C ARG A 62 15.86 8.11 2.19
N PRO A 63 16.23 7.44 1.06
CA PRO A 63 17.25 6.41 1.05
C PRO A 63 18.61 6.92 1.55
N THR A 64 19.40 6.06 2.18
CA THR A 64 20.80 6.36 2.51
C THR A 64 21.68 6.19 1.27
N ARG A 65 21.37 5.18 0.44
CA ARG A 65 22.01 4.91 -0.86
C ARG A 65 20.99 4.22 -1.77
N GLY A 66 21.24 4.26 -3.07
CA GLY A 66 20.37 3.69 -4.08
C GLY A 66 19.26 4.65 -4.51
N GLU A 67 18.38 4.17 -5.36
CA GLU A 67 17.33 4.96 -5.99
C GLU A 67 15.98 4.24 -5.94
N VAL A 68 14.91 5.03 -5.81
CA VAL A 68 13.52 4.61 -6.03
C VAL A 68 12.97 5.37 -7.21
N ARG A 69 12.42 4.64 -8.18
CA ARG A 69 11.72 5.21 -9.34
C ARG A 69 10.28 4.70 -9.33
N VAL A 70 9.34 5.63 -9.45
CA VAL A 70 7.90 5.35 -9.47
C VAL A 70 7.32 5.91 -10.75
N LEU A 71 6.67 5.07 -11.56
CA LEU A 71 6.11 5.45 -12.87
C LEU A 71 7.12 6.23 -13.72
N SER A 72 8.37 5.74 -13.74
CA SER A 72 9.52 6.34 -14.44
C SER A 72 10.04 7.66 -13.85
N SER A 73 9.45 8.21 -12.79
CA SER A 73 9.91 9.42 -12.11
C SER A 73 10.77 9.10 -10.88
N THR A 74 11.78 9.95 -10.63
CA THR A 74 12.56 10.02 -9.38
C THR A 74 12.23 11.29 -8.59
N ASN A 75 11.38 12.15 -9.13
CA ASN A 75 10.97 13.40 -8.49
C ASN A 75 10.03 13.11 -7.31
N HIS A 76 10.45 13.48 -6.11
CA HIS A 76 9.71 13.22 -4.87
C HIS A 76 8.26 13.72 -4.92
N ARG A 77 8.01 14.93 -5.43
CA ARG A 77 6.68 15.52 -5.50
C ARG A 77 5.76 14.75 -6.46
N GLU A 78 6.29 14.34 -7.61
CA GLU A 78 5.57 13.51 -8.59
C GLU A 78 5.25 12.14 -8.02
N ILE A 79 6.22 11.50 -7.34
CA ILE A 79 6.05 10.22 -6.66
C ILE A 79 4.92 10.30 -5.63
N CYS A 80 4.97 11.29 -4.72
CA CYS A 80 3.96 11.46 -3.67
C CYS A 80 2.55 11.68 -4.25
N ALA A 81 2.43 12.37 -5.38
CA ALA A 81 1.14 12.61 -6.05
C ALA A 81 0.53 11.33 -6.66
N GLN A 82 1.33 10.29 -6.91
CA GLN A 82 0.89 9.04 -7.52
C GLN A 82 0.68 7.91 -6.49
N ILE A 83 0.98 8.15 -5.22
CA ILE A 83 0.96 7.13 -4.17
C ILE A 83 -0.10 7.44 -3.12
N GLY A 84 -1.01 6.49 -2.88
CA GLY A 84 -1.84 6.43 -1.69
C GLY A 84 -1.16 5.56 -0.62
N TYR A 85 -0.93 6.13 0.56
CA TYR A 85 -0.28 5.42 1.66
C TYR A 85 -1.25 5.23 2.83
N MET A 86 -1.47 3.98 3.21
CA MET A 86 -2.22 3.58 4.39
C MET A 86 -1.24 3.06 5.44
N ALA A 87 -1.09 3.83 6.51
CA ALA A 87 -0.18 3.52 7.61
C ALA A 87 -0.89 2.77 8.74
N HIS A 88 -0.12 2.12 9.56
CA HIS A 88 -0.51 1.75 10.91
C HIS A 88 0.22 2.70 11.89
N PRO A 89 -0.50 3.61 12.60
CA PRO A 89 -1.95 3.83 12.76
C PRO A 89 -2.65 4.52 11.55
N SER A 90 -3.98 4.56 11.56
CA SER A 90 -4.84 4.94 10.42
C SER A 90 -4.69 6.38 9.92
N LEU A 91 -4.06 7.27 10.69
CA LEU A 91 -3.93 8.72 10.40
C LEU A 91 -5.28 9.43 10.19
N LEU A 92 -6.35 8.94 10.80
CA LEU A 92 -7.66 9.58 10.83
C LEU A 92 -7.83 10.37 12.12
N TYR A 93 -8.57 11.46 12.06
CA TYR A 93 -8.96 12.24 13.23
C TYR A 93 -10.18 11.57 13.87
N ASP A 94 -10.00 11.08 15.09
CA ASP A 94 -10.98 10.26 15.80
C ASP A 94 -12.25 11.02 16.17
N GLU A 95 -12.15 12.34 16.37
CA GLU A 95 -13.24 13.25 16.74
C GLU A 95 -14.11 13.63 15.54
N MET A 96 -13.62 13.43 14.32
CA MET A 96 -14.30 13.78 13.08
C MET A 96 -15.08 12.58 12.53
N SER A 97 -16.18 12.86 11.83
CA SER A 97 -16.86 11.87 10.97
C SER A 97 -15.99 11.45 9.78
N GLY A 98 -16.38 10.40 9.05
CA GLY A 98 -15.67 9.97 7.84
C GLY A 98 -15.64 11.06 6.76
N MET A 99 -16.79 11.75 6.58
CA MET A 99 -16.90 12.84 5.61
C MET A 99 -16.00 14.03 5.98
N GLU A 100 -15.98 14.45 7.24
CA GLU A 100 -15.11 15.54 7.71
C GLU A 100 -13.62 15.21 7.54
N ASN A 101 -13.24 13.96 7.83
CA ASN A 101 -11.88 13.48 7.56
C ASN A 101 -11.53 13.63 6.07
N LEU A 102 -12.40 13.18 5.13
CA LEU A 102 -12.10 13.31 3.71
C LEU A 102 -12.08 14.76 3.24
N ARG A 103 -12.95 15.62 3.74
CA ARG A 103 -12.89 17.06 3.45
C ARG A 103 -11.57 17.68 3.89
N TYR A 104 -11.12 17.36 5.10
CA TYR A 104 -9.84 17.83 5.62
C TYR A 104 -8.67 17.42 4.71
N TYR A 105 -8.55 16.12 4.41
CA TYR A 105 -7.48 15.63 3.54
C TYR A 105 -7.65 16.10 2.09
N GLY A 106 -8.88 16.20 1.59
CA GLY A 106 -9.17 16.71 0.26
C GLY A 106 -8.66 18.13 0.05
N GLN A 107 -8.86 19.01 1.05
CA GLN A 107 -8.35 20.37 1.01
C GLN A 107 -6.82 20.41 0.87
N LEU A 108 -6.09 19.50 1.52
CA LEU A 108 -4.63 19.40 1.39
C LEU A 108 -4.20 19.01 -0.04
N TYR A 109 -5.02 18.26 -0.77
CA TYR A 109 -4.81 17.91 -2.17
C TYR A 109 -5.44 18.91 -3.15
N GLY A 110 -6.07 19.99 -2.66
CA GLY A 110 -6.80 20.95 -3.51
C GLY A 110 -8.12 20.42 -4.05
N ILE A 111 -8.63 19.32 -3.53
CA ILE A 111 -9.92 18.72 -3.89
C ILE A 111 -11.01 19.41 -3.06
N ARG A 112 -12.07 19.91 -3.71
CA ARG A 112 -13.23 20.56 -3.07
C ARG A 112 -14.57 20.00 -3.57
N ASP A 113 -14.55 18.82 -4.16
CA ASP A 113 -15.71 18.15 -4.74
C ASP A 113 -16.35 17.21 -3.73
N GLU A 114 -17.51 17.61 -3.17
CA GLU A 114 -18.28 16.82 -2.22
C GLU A 114 -18.71 15.46 -2.79
N THR A 115 -19.10 15.42 -4.07
CA THR A 115 -19.49 14.17 -4.75
C THR A 115 -18.34 13.18 -4.76
N ARG A 116 -17.11 13.66 -4.92
CA ARG A 116 -15.91 12.82 -4.89
C ARG A 116 -15.70 12.21 -3.49
N TYR A 117 -15.95 12.97 -2.43
CA TYR A 117 -15.83 12.44 -1.06
C TYR A 117 -16.86 11.35 -0.81
N GLU A 118 -18.13 11.59 -1.18
CA GLU A 118 -19.20 10.61 -1.05
C GLU A 118 -18.90 9.32 -1.83
N LEU A 119 -18.52 9.43 -3.09
CA LEU A 119 -18.16 8.28 -3.93
C LEU A 119 -16.99 7.51 -3.33
N THR A 120 -15.98 8.21 -2.82
CA THR A 120 -14.81 7.56 -2.21
C THR A 120 -15.22 6.75 -0.97
N ILE A 121 -16.12 7.26 -0.13
CA ILE A 121 -16.66 6.55 1.04
C ILE A 121 -17.51 5.35 0.59
N ARG A 122 -18.40 5.52 -0.39
CA ARG A 122 -19.23 4.43 -0.93
C ARG A 122 -18.37 3.32 -1.55
N ASN A 123 -17.30 3.66 -2.25
CA ASN A 123 -16.40 2.71 -2.91
C ASN A 123 -15.69 1.77 -1.92
N VAL A 124 -15.51 2.19 -0.66
CA VAL A 124 -14.98 1.32 0.39
C VAL A 124 -16.10 0.64 1.22
N GLY A 125 -17.36 0.73 0.77
CA GLY A 125 -18.50 0.08 1.40
C GLY A 125 -18.90 0.72 2.74
N LEU A 126 -18.74 2.05 2.87
CA LEU A 126 -19.19 2.84 3.99
C LEU A 126 -20.33 3.78 3.56
N ASP A 127 -21.12 4.22 4.53
CA ASP A 127 -22.19 5.21 4.33
C ASP A 127 -21.61 6.63 4.49
N PRO A 128 -21.66 7.49 3.46
CA PRO A 128 -21.18 8.87 3.55
C PRO A 128 -22.03 9.74 4.48
N GLU A 129 -23.29 9.36 4.73
CA GLU A 129 -24.19 10.11 5.62
C GLU A 129 -23.97 9.80 7.10
N LEU A 130 -23.06 8.86 7.43
CA LEU A 130 -22.76 8.46 8.79
C LEU A 130 -22.09 9.60 9.56
N GLN A 131 -22.85 10.27 10.46
CA GLN A 131 -22.40 11.45 11.21
C GLN A 131 -21.52 11.14 12.42
N ARG A 132 -21.49 9.90 12.90
CA ARG A 132 -20.70 9.55 14.09
C ARG A 132 -19.20 9.69 13.84
N ALA A 133 -18.46 10.05 14.87
CA ALA A 133 -17.01 10.19 14.85
C ALA A 133 -16.30 8.87 14.51
N VAL A 134 -15.18 8.94 13.78
CA VAL A 134 -14.38 7.77 13.37
C VAL A 134 -13.87 6.98 14.57
N GLY A 135 -13.66 7.64 15.72
CA GLY A 135 -13.33 6.97 16.98
C GLY A 135 -14.34 5.93 17.44
N GLN A 136 -15.61 6.04 16.98
CA GLN A 136 -16.70 5.11 17.27
C GLN A 136 -16.90 4.03 16.19
N TYR A 137 -16.04 4.01 15.15
CA TYR A 137 -16.11 2.99 14.10
C TYR A 137 -15.56 1.65 14.61
N SER A 138 -16.11 0.54 14.08
CA SER A 138 -15.43 -0.74 14.24
C SER A 138 -14.05 -0.69 13.58
N GLN A 139 -13.13 -1.58 13.95
CA GLN A 139 -11.80 -1.62 13.35
C GLN A 139 -11.88 -1.83 11.82
N GLY A 140 -12.78 -2.70 11.35
CA GLY A 140 -12.98 -2.91 9.91
C GLY A 140 -13.51 -1.65 9.20
N MET A 141 -14.42 -0.87 9.82
CA MET A 141 -14.87 0.41 9.28
C MET A 141 -13.72 1.42 9.24
N ARG A 142 -12.92 1.49 10.33
CA ARG A 142 -11.77 2.38 10.42
C ARG A 142 -10.73 2.08 9.36
N GLN A 143 -10.42 0.81 9.10
CA GLN A 143 -9.49 0.39 8.06
C GLN A 143 -10.02 0.76 6.66
N ARG A 144 -11.31 0.53 6.38
CA ARG A 144 -11.93 0.95 5.11
C ARG A 144 -11.93 2.48 4.95
N MET A 145 -12.16 3.23 6.02
CA MET A 145 -12.07 4.69 5.98
C MET A 145 -10.62 5.18 5.74
N SER A 146 -9.62 4.49 6.32
CA SER A 146 -8.20 4.77 6.06
C SER A 146 -7.83 4.47 4.60
N LEU A 147 -8.39 3.41 4.01
CA LEU A 147 -8.25 3.13 2.58
C LEU A 147 -8.91 4.23 1.72
N ALA A 148 -10.13 4.68 2.08
CA ALA A 148 -10.80 5.80 1.41
C ALA A 148 -9.92 7.05 1.38
N ARG A 149 -9.33 7.41 2.53
CA ARG A 149 -8.38 8.53 2.62
C ARG A 149 -7.18 8.34 1.70
N ALA A 150 -6.59 7.14 1.66
CA ALA A 150 -5.44 6.85 0.81
C ALA A 150 -5.78 6.91 -0.69
N MET A 151 -7.03 6.67 -1.08
CA MET A 151 -7.51 6.69 -2.46
C MET A 151 -8.04 8.05 -2.93
N LEU A 152 -8.22 9.01 -2.02
CA LEU A 152 -8.95 10.26 -2.27
C LEU A 152 -8.43 11.06 -3.46
N HIS A 153 -7.11 11.13 -3.65
CA HIS A 153 -6.47 11.88 -4.74
C HIS A 153 -6.27 11.05 -6.02
N ASP A 154 -6.90 9.86 -6.09
CA ASP A 154 -6.84 8.91 -7.21
C ASP A 154 -5.42 8.45 -7.57
N PRO A 155 -4.65 7.94 -6.61
CA PRO A 155 -3.29 7.47 -6.87
C PRO A 155 -3.28 6.26 -7.81
N LYS A 156 -2.18 6.07 -8.54
CA LYS A 156 -1.95 4.86 -9.35
C LYS A 156 -1.41 3.69 -8.55
N ILE A 157 -0.78 3.99 -7.41
CA ILE A 157 -0.14 3.00 -6.54
C ILE A 157 -0.68 3.14 -5.12
N LEU A 158 -1.06 2.02 -4.52
CA LEU A 158 -1.44 1.94 -3.11
C LEU A 158 -0.39 1.16 -2.33
N LEU A 159 0.07 1.73 -1.24
CA LEU A 159 1.01 1.12 -0.30
C LEU A 159 0.30 0.96 1.05
N LEU A 160 0.02 -0.27 1.46
CA LEU A 160 -0.80 -0.60 2.61
C LEU A 160 0.05 -1.32 3.66
N ASP A 161 0.20 -0.70 4.83
CA ASP A 161 1.00 -1.22 5.94
C ASP A 161 0.06 -1.81 6.99
N GLU A 162 -0.02 -3.14 7.07
CA GLU A 162 -0.87 -3.93 7.97
C GLU A 162 -2.37 -3.59 7.90
N PRO A 163 -3.01 -3.61 6.71
CA PRO A 163 -4.41 -3.19 6.54
C PRO A 163 -5.43 -4.09 7.25
N PHE A 164 -5.03 -5.29 7.69
CA PHE A 164 -5.89 -6.27 8.34
C PHE A 164 -5.68 -6.36 9.86
N SER A 165 -4.80 -5.51 10.44
CA SER A 165 -4.50 -5.55 11.87
C SER A 165 -5.72 -5.24 12.73
N ASN A 166 -5.98 -6.10 13.73
CA ASN A 166 -7.08 -5.98 14.68
C ASN A 166 -8.47 -5.99 14.03
N VAL A 167 -8.61 -6.57 12.84
CA VAL A 167 -9.86 -6.69 12.09
C VAL A 167 -10.34 -8.13 12.17
N ASP A 168 -11.65 -8.32 12.35
CA ASP A 168 -12.25 -9.66 12.30
C ASP A 168 -12.15 -10.27 10.89
N ILE A 169 -12.21 -11.58 10.79
CA ILE A 169 -12.00 -12.32 9.54
C ILE A 169 -12.98 -11.94 8.42
N HIS A 170 -14.23 -11.61 8.76
CA HIS A 170 -15.24 -11.22 7.78
C HIS A 170 -14.91 -9.84 7.19
N SER A 171 -14.60 -8.87 8.03
CA SER A 171 -14.17 -7.53 7.62
C SER A 171 -12.85 -7.57 6.83
N ALA A 172 -11.91 -8.44 7.21
CA ALA A 172 -10.65 -8.64 6.49
C ALA A 172 -10.91 -9.20 5.07
N LYS A 173 -11.75 -10.22 4.92
CA LYS A 173 -12.15 -10.76 3.60
C LYS A 173 -12.86 -9.71 2.75
N THR A 174 -13.74 -8.90 3.34
CA THR A 174 -14.38 -7.78 2.64
C THR A 174 -13.34 -6.79 2.12
N MET A 175 -12.33 -6.45 2.92
CA MET A 175 -11.23 -5.58 2.51
C MET A 175 -10.42 -6.20 1.36
N VAL A 176 -10.09 -7.49 1.41
CA VAL A 176 -9.40 -8.20 0.31
C VAL A 176 -10.21 -8.10 -0.99
N GLY A 177 -11.54 -8.33 -0.94
CA GLY A 177 -12.41 -8.18 -2.10
C GLY A 177 -12.41 -6.77 -2.70
N LEU A 178 -12.33 -5.73 -1.85
CA LEU A 178 -12.18 -4.34 -2.30
C LEU A 178 -10.82 -4.12 -3.00
N LEU A 179 -9.74 -4.64 -2.42
CA LEU A 179 -8.40 -4.49 -2.98
C LEU A 179 -8.24 -5.21 -4.32
N VAL A 180 -8.86 -6.39 -4.49
CA VAL A 180 -8.91 -7.09 -5.78
C VAL A 180 -9.61 -6.23 -6.84
N LYS A 181 -10.78 -5.65 -6.54
CA LYS A 181 -11.47 -4.73 -7.47
C LYS A 181 -10.60 -3.53 -7.85
N ILE A 182 -9.95 -2.91 -6.87
CA ILE A 182 -9.06 -1.75 -7.09
C ILE A 182 -7.87 -2.13 -7.99
N ARG A 183 -7.31 -3.35 -7.82
CA ARG A 183 -6.26 -3.89 -8.72
C ARG A 183 -6.84 -4.09 -10.14
N ASP A 184 -8.01 -4.70 -10.25
CA ASP A 184 -8.65 -5.00 -11.54
C ASP A 184 -9.01 -3.72 -12.30
N ASP A 185 -9.23 -2.61 -11.59
CA ASP A 185 -9.36 -1.25 -12.15
C ASP A 185 -7.99 -0.64 -12.58
N GLY A 186 -6.91 -1.44 -12.55
CA GLY A 186 -5.59 -1.08 -13.07
C GLY A 186 -4.64 -0.45 -12.06
N LYS A 187 -4.99 -0.37 -10.78
CA LYS A 187 -4.07 0.17 -9.75
C LYS A 187 -3.07 -0.89 -9.31
N THR A 188 -1.86 -0.46 -8.97
CA THR A 188 -0.82 -1.32 -8.39
C THR A 188 -0.92 -1.24 -6.87
N ILE A 189 -0.89 -2.40 -6.19
CA ILE A 189 -1.09 -2.47 -4.75
C ILE A 189 0.07 -3.22 -4.10
N PHE A 190 0.64 -2.65 -3.04
CA PHE A 190 1.61 -3.32 -2.17
C PHE A 190 1.02 -3.45 -0.78
N ILE A 191 1.02 -4.65 -0.23
CA ILE A 191 0.48 -4.94 1.10
C ILE A 191 1.58 -5.56 1.95
N VAL A 192 1.92 -4.92 3.05
CA VAL A 192 2.67 -5.55 4.14
C VAL A 192 1.67 -6.14 5.12
N THR A 193 1.78 -7.43 5.41
CA THR A 193 0.90 -8.09 6.38
C THR A 193 1.54 -9.34 6.98
N HIS A 194 1.12 -9.68 8.19
CA HIS A 194 1.40 -10.98 8.83
C HIS A 194 0.29 -12.02 8.56
N GLN A 195 -0.83 -11.61 7.97
CA GLN A 195 -1.96 -12.47 7.64
C GLN A 195 -1.93 -12.88 6.15
N ALA A 196 -0.84 -13.49 5.73
CA ALA A 196 -0.57 -13.82 4.34
C ALA A 196 -1.63 -14.73 3.70
N SER A 197 -2.23 -15.64 4.49
CA SER A 197 -3.30 -16.55 4.04
C SER A 197 -4.55 -15.83 3.54
N LEU A 198 -4.83 -14.61 3.99
CA LEU A 198 -5.93 -13.80 3.47
C LEU A 198 -5.73 -13.39 2.00
N LEU A 199 -4.48 -13.33 1.55
CA LEU A 199 -4.11 -12.88 0.21
C LEU A 199 -3.87 -14.05 -0.76
N GLU A 200 -4.00 -15.30 -0.30
CA GLU A 200 -3.91 -16.48 -1.16
C GLU A 200 -5.02 -16.44 -2.21
N GLY A 201 -4.66 -16.57 -3.49
CA GLY A 201 -5.59 -16.41 -4.61
C GLY A 201 -5.97 -14.95 -4.95
N ALA A 202 -5.60 -13.96 -4.12
CA ALA A 202 -5.83 -12.54 -4.37
C ALA A 202 -4.55 -11.81 -4.80
N ALA A 203 -3.39 -12.13 -4.20
CA ALA A 203 -2.11 -11.57 -4.58
C ALA A 203 -1.60 -12.20 -5.88
N ASP A 204 -1.07 -11.35 -6.78
CA ASP A 204 -0.41 -11.78 -8.00
C ASP A 204 1.01 -12.29 -7.73
N GLU A 205 1.64 -11.75 -6.66
CA GLU A 205 2.99 -12.14 -6.28
C GLU A 205 3.25 -11.92 -4.79
N PHE A 206 3.97 -12.85 -4.17
CA PHE A 206 4.45 -12.79 -2.80
C PHE A 206 5.93 -12.45 -2.79
N VAL A 207 6.31 -11.39 -2.08
CA VAL A 207 7.67 -10.86 -1.96
C VAL A 207 8.18 -11.13 -0.54
N TRP A 208 9.13 -12.04 -0.41
CA TRP A 208 9.68 -12.45 0.88
C TRP A 208 10.88 -11.60 1.27
N MET A 209 10.82 -11.00 2.44
CA MET A 209 11.91 -10.17 2.99
C MET A 209 12.50 -10.78 4.25
N GLN A 210 13.83 -10.75 4.34
CA GLN A 210 14.58 -11.15 5.53
C GLN A 210 15.82 -10.26 5.68
N HIS A 211 16.11 -9.83 6.90
CA HIS A 211 17.31 -9.03 7.24
C HIS A 211 17.57 -7.82 6.29
N GLY A 212 16.50 -7.15 5.87
CA GLY A 212 16.59 -5.97 5.00
C GLY A 212 16.85 -6.27 3.53
N LYS A 213 16.63 -7.51 3.08
CA LYS A 213 16.78 -7.94 1.68
C LYS A 213 15.50 -8.64 1.20
N ILE A 214 15.24 -8.61 -0.11
CA ILE A 214 14.30 -9.52 -0.75
C ILE A 214 15.05 -10.84 -0.99
N ILE A 215 14.50 -11.94 -0.45
CA ILE A 215 15.13 -13.27 -0.54
C ILE A 215 14.43 -14.18 -1.56
N ALA A 216 13.14 -13.94 -1.83
CA ALA A 216 12.39 -14.69 -2.82
C ALA A 216 11.20 -13.88 -3.34
N ARG A 217 10.72 -14.26 -4.52
CA ARG A 217 9.45 -13.81 -5.14
C ARG A 217 8.73 -15.04 -5.67
N THR A 218 7.46 -15.23 -5.30
CA THR A 218 6.68 -16.44 -5.64
C THR A 218 5.28 -16.05 -6.11
N LEU A 219 4.69 -16.84 -7.02
CA LEU A 219 3.30 -16.66 -7.49
C LEU A 219 2.26 -17.23 -6.51
N GLY A 220 2.68 -18.00 -5.51
CA GLY A 220 1.84 -18.59 -4.47
C GLY A 220 2.42 -18.41 -3.10
N LEU A 221 1.62 -18.67 -2.07
CA LEU A 221 1.99 -18.55 -0.66
C LEU A 221 2.86 -19.76 -0.20
N LEU A 222 3.84 -20.15 -1.00
CA LEU A 222 4.83 -21.13 -0.58
C LEU A 222 6.00 -20.38 0.06
N PRO A 223 6.38 -20.70 1.32
CA PRO A 223 7.57 -20.11 1.89
C PRO A 223 8.78 -20.45 1.03
N PRO A 224 9.75 -19.54 0.89
CA PRO A 224 10.98 -19.88 0.21
C PRO A 224 11.62 -21.08 0.92
N PRO A 225 12.30 -21.98 0.18
CA PRO A 225 13.11 -23.00 0.83
C PRO A 225 14.04 -22.32 1.81
N GLU A 226 14.13 -22.86 3.03
CA GLU A 226 15.03 -22.32 4.05
C GLU A 226 16.41 -22.15 3.42
N VAL A 227 16.86 -20.89 3.41
CA VAL A 227 18.24 -20.60 3.01
C VAL A 227 19.08 -21.09 4.19
N ALA A 228 19.64 -22.31 4.05
CA ALA A 228 20.53 -22.92 4.99
C ALA A 228 21.79 -22.04 5.22
#